data_54b5e55480845c69568a6e4e109f3ac9
#
_entry.id   54b5e55480845c69568a6e4e109f3ac9
#
_cell.length_a   1.000
_cell.length_b   1.000
_cell.length_c   1.000
_cell.angle_alpha   90.00
_cell.angle_beta   90.00
_cell.angle_gamma   90.00
#
_symmetry.space_group_name_H-M   'P 1'
#
loop_
_entity.id
_entity.type
_entity.pdbx_description
1 polymer ?
#
loop_
_entity_poly.entity_id
_entity_poly.type
_entity_poly.pdbx_seq_one_letter_code
_entity_poly.pdbx_strand_id
1 'polypeptide(L)'
;MPARLTAVLTALMVLAACSSAPATFSLTRATVDPAYWCPGGSNNAPYTVHATIQARNDTANEVTIDSATAEMVLTSVSGSWLERVGDRYVAEGVVVSPRTVAPRSSATLAVTVPSACTSAVYGSSRSSSGAYEVRLHLVTSAGAFSIAASNTHEIRAA
;
A
#
# COMPACT_ATOMS: atom_id res chain seq x y z
N MET A 1 36.94 -71.07 -22.78
CA MET A 1 37.16 -69.58 -23.00
C MET A 1 35.99 -68.82 -22.38
N PRO A 2 36.17 -68.13 -21.25
CA PRO A 2 35.05 -67.35 -20.65
C PRO A 2 35.09 -65.91 -21.10
N ALA A 3 33.95 -65.42 -21.59
CA ALA A 3 33.72 -64.01 -21.97
C ALA A 3 33.53 -63.18 -20.71
N ARG A 4 34.32 -62.12 -20.59
CA ARG A 4 34.19 -61.11 -19.52
C ARG A 4 33.18 -60.07 -19.92
N LEU A 5 32.01 -59.99 -19.24
CA LEU A 5 31.05 -58.91 -19.33
C LEU A 5 31.56 -57.75 -18.45
N THR A 6 31.88 -56.62 -19.10
CA THR A 6 32.22 -55.39 -18.41
C THR A 6 30.93 -54.55 -18.28
N ALA A 7 30.39 -54.44 -17.06
CA ALA A 7 29.26 -53.57 -16.76
C ALA A 7 29.76 -52.15 -16.59
N VAL A 8 29.36 -51.25 -17.51
CA VAL A 8 29.57 -49.78 -17.41
C VAL A 8 28.44 -49.19 -16.59
N LEU A 9 28.75 -48.78 -15.36
CA LEU A 9 27.82 -48.09 -14.48
C LEU A 9 27.84 -46.58 -14.81
N THR A 10 26.85 -46.11 -15.56
CA THR A 10 26.69 -44.69 -15.89
C THR A 10 25.98 -44.02 -14.71
N ALA A 11 26.73 -43.27 -13.88
CA ALA A 11 26.19 -42.45 -12.82
C ALA A 11 25.52 -41.19 -13.41
N LEU A 12 24.19 -41.11 -13.41
CA LEU A 12 23.43 -39.89 -13.72
C LEU A 12 23.55 -38.93 -12.53
N MET A 13 24.39 -37.90 -12.65
CA MET A 13 24.36 -36.75 -11.75
C MET A 13 23.14 -35.88 -12.10
N VAL A 14 22.09 -35.95 -11.29
CA VAL A 14 20.98 -35.01 -11.32
C VAL A 14 21.45 -33.73 -10.65
N LEU A 15 21.81 -32.72 -11.45
CA LEU A 15 22.03 -31.35 -10.98
C LEU A 15 20.65 -30.79 -10.62
N ALA A 16 20.29 -30.79 -9.33
CA ALA A 16 19.19 -30.04 -8.80
C ALA A 16 19.53 -28.53 -8.91
N ALA A 17 19.14 -27.90 -10.00
CA ALA A 17 19.18 -26.46 -10.11
C ALA A 17 18.19 -25.88 -9.10
N CYS A 18 18.68 -25.44 -7.94
CA CYS A 18 17.93 -24.58 -7.04
C CYS A 18 17.69 -23.25 -7.78
N SER A 19 16.54 -23.11 -8.45
CA SER A 19 16.10 -21.82 -8.96
C SER A 19 15.65 -20.98 -7.76
N SER A 20 16.57 -20.23 -7.16
CA SER A 20 16.19 -19.18 -6.21
C SER A 20 15.37 -18.13 -6.98
N ALA A 21 14.16 -17.84 -6.50
CA ALA A 21 13.39 -16.74 -7.04
C ALA A 21 14.24 -15.44 -7.03
N PRO A 22 14.12 -14.59 -8.06
CA PRO A 22 14.88 -13.35 -8.11
C PRO A 22 14.57 -12.51 -6.88
N ALA A 23 15.62 -11.95 -6.29
CA ALA A 23 15.49 -11.04 -5.16
C ALA A 23 14.72 -9.78 -5.61
N THR A 24 13.63 -9.45 -4.93
CA THR A 24 12.70 -8.39 -5.32
C THR A 24 12.49 -7.37 -4.21
N PHE A 25 11.97 -6.19 -4.59
CA PHE A 25 11.37 -5.26 -3.66
C PHE A 25 9.86 -5.57 -3.55
N SER A 26 9.29 -5.42 -2.37
CA SER A 26 7.86 -5.67 -2.13
C SER A 26 7.29 -4.79 -1.03
N LEU A 27 5.99 -4.49 -1.14
CA LEU A 27 5.18 -3.89 -0.08
C LEU A 27 4.35 -5.02 0.54
N THR A 28 4.47 -5.22 1.85
CA THR A 28 3.91 -6.42 2.50
C THR A 28 2.65 -6.13 3.32
N ARG A 29 2.50 -4.91 3.81
CA ARG A 29 1.34 -4.47 4.60
C ARG A 29 1.20 -2.97 4.53
N ALA A 30 -0.05 -2.49 4.51
CA ALA A 30 -0.37 -1.08 4.72
C ALA A 30 -1.51 -0.93 5.72
N THR A 31 -1.50 0.14 6.49
CA THR A 31 -2.59 0.57 7.39
C THR A 31 -2.74 2.08 7.30
N VAL A 32 -3.92 2.59 7.62
CA VAL A 32 -4.24 4.03 7.67
C VAL A 32 -4.88 4.39 9.00
N ASP A 33 -4.91 5.69 9.31
CA ASP A 33 -5.70 6.21 10.43
C ASP A 33 -7.15 5.74 10.29
N PRO A 34 -7.76 5.16 11.33
CA PRO A 34 -9.07 4.54 11.21
C PRO A 34 -10.19 5.54 11.02
N ALA A 35 -10.07 6.77 11.54
CA ALA A 35 -11.10 7.78 11.42
C ALA A 35 -10.57 9.21 11.57
N TYR A 36 -11.32 10.16 10.98
CA TYR A 36 -11.16 11.59 11.16
C TYR A 36 -12.53 12.26 11.45
N TRP A 37 -12.55 13.16 12.42
CA TRP A 37 -13.72 13.96 12.72
C TRP A 37 -13.65 15.30 11.98
N CYS A 38 -14.52 15.45 10.98
CA CYS A 38 -14.65 16.67 10.23
C CYS A 38 -15.27 17.77 11.11
N PRO A 39 -14.60 18.90 11.31
CA PRO A 39 -15.15 19.97 12.15
C PRO A 39 -16.50 20.47 11.66
N GLY A 40 -17.41 20.82 12.57
CA GLY A 40 -18.73 21.36 12.24
C GLY A 40 -18.63 22.62 11.37
N GLY A 41 -19.44 22.68 10.30
CA GLY A 41 -19.40 23.77 9.34
C GLY A 41 -18.22 23.80 8.38
N SER A 42 -17.38 22.76 8.37
CA SER A 42 -16.27 22.66 7.43
C SER A 42 -16.75 22.61 5.99
N ASN A 43 -16.07 23.33 5.11
CA ASN A 43 -16.28 23.31 3.67
C ASN A 43 -14.91 23.14 3.00
N ASN A 44 -14.65 21.97 2.48
CA ASN A 44 -13.36 21.58 1.88
C ASN A 44 -12.18 21.87 2.81
N ALA A 45 -12.35 21.61 4.11
CA ALA A 45 -11.31 21.87 5.11
C ALA A 45 -10.19 20.85 4.97
N PRO A 46 -8.93 21.28 4.76
CA PRO A 46 -7.82 20.38 4.58
C PRO A 46 -7.52 19.62 5.87
N TYR A 47 -7.21 18.33 5.72
CA TYR A 47 -6.66 17.49 6.79
C TYR A 47 -5.70 16.47 6.18
N THR A 48 -5.11 15.66 7.02
CA THR A 48 -4.10 14.68 6.61
C THR A 48 -4.49 13.28 7.09
N VAL A 49 -4.45 12.31 6.19
CA VAL A 49 -4.51 10.89 6.53
C VAL A 49 -3.09 10.38 6.68
N HIS A 50 -2.80 9.75 7.83
CA HIS A 50 -1.52 9.08 8.04
C HIS A 50 -1.66 7.61 7.71
N ALA A 51 -0.70 7.11 6.94
CA ALA A 51 -0.60 5.71 6.61
C ALA A 51 0.77 5.16 6.97
N THR A 52 0.84 3.85 7.13
CA THR A 52 2.08 3.11 7.36
C THR A 52 2.18 1.98 6.36
N ILE A 53 3.34 1.84 5.69
CA ILE A 53 3.62 0.72 4.79
C ILE A 53 4.81 -0.07 5.33
N GLN A 54 4.72 -1.38 5.35
CA GLN A 54 5.85 -2.27 5.55
C GLN A 54 6.44 -2.61 4.18
N ALA A 55 7.69 -2.22 3.96
CA ALA A 55 8.44 -2.49 2.74
C ALA A 55 9.57 -3.48 3.02
N ARG A 56 9.85 -4.36 2.06
CA ARG A 56 10.95 -5.30 2.10
C ARG A 56 11.78 -5.21 0.83
N ASN A 57 13.07 -5.03 0.98
CA ASN A 57 14.04 -5.00 -0.10
C ASN A 57 14.96 -6.22 0.01
N ASP A 58 14.71 -7.25 -0.79
CA ASP A 58 15.56 -8.45 -0.85
C ASP A 58 16.69 -8.31 -1.89
N THR A 59 16.75 -7.17 -2.62
CA THR A 59 17.80 -6.91 -3.62
C THR A 59 19.15 -6.58 -2.97
N ALA A 60 20.21 -6.59 -3.78
CA ALA A 60 21.54 -6.20 -3.34
C ALA A 60 21.77 -4.67 -3.36
N ASN A 61 20.82 -3.90 -3.90
CA ASN A 61 20.91 -2.45 -4.06
C ASN A 61 19.89 -1.75 -3.16
N GLU A 62 20.19 -0.51 -2.76
CA GLU A 62 19.21 0.37 -2.13
C GLU A 62 18.06 0.67 -3.11
N VAL A 63 16.84 0.70 -2.60
CA VAL A 63 15.65 1.12 -3.36
C VAL A 63 15.22 2.50 -2.90
N THR A 64 15.14 3.44 -3.85
CA THR A 64 14.67 4.82 -3.62
C THR A 64 13.20 4.93 -4.01
N ILE A 65 12.41 5.67 -3.24
CA ILE A 65 11.03 6.04 -3.53
C ILE A 65 11.04 7.39 -4.22
N ASP A 66 10.70 7.41 -5.51
CA ASP A 66 10.76 8.60 -6.36
C ASP A 66 9.51 9.46 -6.21
N SER A 67 8.34 8.82 -6.23
CA SER A 67 7.04 9.49 -6.03
C SER A 67 6.01 8.56 -5.39
N ALA A 68 4.96 9.16 -4.84
CA ALA A 68 3.81 8.46 -4.31
C ALA A 68 2.52 9.22 -4.61
N THR A 69 1.44 8.48 -4.82
CA THR A 69 0.05 8.96 -4.85
C THR A 69 -0.82 8.06 -3.99
N ALA A 70 -2.00 8.52 -3.65
CA ALA A 70 -2.99 7.72 -2.93
C ALA A 70 -4.35 7.83 -3.61
N GLU A 71 -5.06 6.73 -3.73
CA GLU A 71 -6.45 6.67 -4.16
C GLU A 71 -7.32 6.34 -2.95
N MET A 72 -8.35 7.12 -2.71
CA MET A 72 -9.38 6.87 -1.70
C MET A 72 -10.70 6.57 -2.42
N VAL A 73 -11.28 5.40 -2.17
CA VAL A 73 -12.54 4.96 -2.77
C VAL A 73 -13.59 4.83 -1.68
N LEU A 74 -14.70 5.55 -1.81
CA LEU A 74 -15.82 5.46 -0.88
C LEU A 74 -16.49 4.08 -0.98
N THR A 75 -16.45 3.31 0.09
CA THR A 75 -16.95 1.92 0.13
C THR A 75 -18.28 1.79 0.86
N SER A 76 -18.55 2.67 1.80
CA SER A 76 -19.83 2.68 2.51
C SER A 76 -20.15 4.07 3.07
N VAL A 77 -21.43 4.33 3.27
CA VAL A 77 -21.93 5.57 3.88
C VAL A 77 -22.94 5.25 4.97
N SER A 78 -22.99 6.12 5.98
CA SER A 78 -24.00 6.11 7.03
C SER A 78 -24.62 7.51 7.15
N GLY A 79 -25.93 7.61 7.21
CA GLY A 79 -26.66 8.87 7.21
C GLY A 79 -26.61 9.58 5.86
N SER A 80 -26.66 10.91 5.89
CA SER A 80 -26.57 11.75 4.67
C SER A 80 -25.10 12.02 4.32
N TRP A 81 -24.69 11.65 3.12
CA TRP A 81 -23.33 11.84 2.62
C TRP A 81 -23.33 12.48 1.25
N LEU A 82 -22.37 13.34 0.94
CA LEU A 82 -22.30 14.09 -0.32
C LEU A 82 -21.97 13.19 -1.51
N GLU A 83 -21.02 12.28 -1.29
CA GLU A 83 -20.49 11.38 -2.30
C GLU A 83 -21.29 10.08 -2.34
N ARG A 84 -21.13 9.33 -3.42
CA ARG A 84 -21.76 8.01 -3.63
C ARG A 84 -20.75 6.91 -3.46
N VAL A 85 -21.19 5.78 -2.98
CA VAL A 85 -20.34 4.55 -2.93
C VAL A 85 -19.79 4.29 -4.33
N GLY A 86 -18.46 4.14 -4.41
CA GLY A 86 -17.70 4.00 -5.64
C GLY A 86 -17.03 5.29 -6.13
N ASP A 87 -17.39 6.45 -5.59
CA ASP A 87 -16.68 7.71 -5.90
C ASP A 87 -15.24 7.62 -5.43
N ARG A 88 -14.34 8.26 -6.20
CA ARG A 88 -12.88 8.17 -6.04
C ARG A 88 -12.27 9.54 -5.90
N TYR A 89 -11.32 9.64 -5.02
CA TYR A 89 -10.44 10.78 -4.86
C TYR A 89 -8.99 10.34 -5.00
N VAL A 90 -8.22 11.01 -5.84
CA VAL A 90 -6.78 10.77 -6.00
C VAL A 90 -6.02 11.92 -5.34
N ALA A 91 -5.25 11.61 -4.30
CA ALA A 91 -4.40 12.56 -3.63
C ALA A 91 -3.01 12.60 -4.31
N GLU A 92 -2.64 13.81 -4.73
CA GLU A 92 -1.28 14.16 -5.12
C GLU A 92 -0.53 14.78 -3.94
N GLY A 93 0.78 14.95 -4.05
CA GLY A 93 1.57 15.54 -2.97
C GLY A 93 1.73 14.62 -1.75
N VAL A 94 1.57 13.31 -1.94
CA VAL A 94 1.80 12.30 -0.90
C VAL A 94 3.27 12.29 -0.51
N VAL A 95 3.55 12.38 0.79
CA VAL A 95 4.91 12.36 1.33
C VAL A 95 5.20 11.02 1.96
N VAL A 96 6.37 10.45 1.67
CA VAL A 96 6.84 9.18 2.22
C VAL A 96 8.16 9.38 2.95
N SER A 97 8.31 8.78 4.13
CA SER A 97 9.53 8.84 4.93
C SER A 97 9.77 7.50 5.67
N PRO A 98 10.98 6.92 5.63
CA PRO A 98 12.11 7.32 4.81
C PRO A 98 11.84 7.11 3.32
N ARG A 99 12.62 7.79 2.46
CA ARG A 99 12.53 7.64 0.99
C ARG A 99 13.45 6.58 0.43
N THR A 100 14.17 5.85 1.27
CA THR A 100 15.07 4.78 0.85
C THR A 100 14.86 3.54 1.72
N VAL A 101 15.06 2.38 1.12
CA VAL A 101 15.07 1.09 1.80
C VAL A 101 16.40 0.41 1.48
N ALA A 102 17.23 0.22 2.51
CA ALA A 102 18.56 -0.35 2.37
C ALA A 102 18.54 -1.76 1.76
N PRO A 103 19.64 -2.22 1.13
CA PRO A 103 19.73 -3.57 0.61
C PRO A 103 19.45 -4.63 1.67
N ARG A 104 18.77 -5.71 1.27
CA ARG A 104 18.46 -6.89 2.12
C ARG A 104 17.85 -6.53 3.47
N SER A 105 17.01 -5.51 3.51
CA SER A 105 16.38 -5.00 4.73
C SER A 105 14.88 -4.82 4.59
N SER A 106 14.23 -4.60 5.72
CA SER A 106 12.83 -4.14 5.80
C SER A 106 12.80 -2.74 6.41
N ALA A 107 11.84 -1.94 5.98
CA ALA A 107 11.59 -0.60 6.51
C ALA A 107 10.09 -0.37 6.73
N THR A 108 9.78 0.41 7.75
CA THR A 108 8.46 0.99 7.95
C THR A 108 8.46 2.38 7.33
N LEU A 109 7.60 2.58 6.33
CA LEU A 109 7.43 3.86 5.65
C LEU A 109 6.24 4.58 6.27
N ALA A 110 6.45 5.76 6.81
CA ALA A 110 5.38 6.67 7.19
C ALA A 110 4.92 7.42 5.94
N VAL A 111 3.62 7.47 5.71
CA VAL A 111 3.01 8.10 4.53
C VAL A 111 2.01 9.14 5.00
N THR A 112 2.11 10.33 4.42
CA THR A 112 1.21 11.46 4.69
C THR A 112 0.41 11.74 3.42
N VAL A 113 -0.91 11.57 3.49
CA VAL A 113 -1.83 11.74 2.35
C VAL A 113 -2.67 12.99 2.58
N PRO A 114 -2.52 14.04 1.75
CA PRO A 114 -3.40 15.22 1.81
C PRO A 114 -4.84 14.82 1.51
N SER A 115 -5.77 15.33 2.29
CA SER A 115 -7.21 15.13 2.11
C SER A 115 -7.97 16.38 2.54
N ALA A 116 -9.28 16.40 2.31
CA ALA A 116 -10.15 17.48 2.73
C ALA A 116 -11.53 16.94 3.09
N CYS A 117 -12.20 17.60 4.00
CA CYS A 117 -13.56 17.24 4.39
C CYS A 117 -14.53 18.40 4.31
N THR A 118 -15.78 18.07 3.98
CA THR A 118 -16.92 18.96 4.07
C THR A 118 -17.94 18.34 5.02
N SER A 119 -18.26 19.07 6.11
CA SER A 119 -19.25 18.62 7.08
C SER A 119 -20.61 19.25 6.83
N ALA A 120 -21.56 18.88 7.60
CA ALA A 120 -22.78 19.54 8.08
C ALA A 120 -23.72 20.24 7.10
N VAL A 121 -23.29 20.86 6.03
CA VAL A 121 -24.23 21.36 5.01
C VAL A 121 -24.86 20.18 4.27
N TYR A 122 -24.17 19.06 4.25
CA TYR A 122 -24.54 17.85 3.53
C TYR A 122 -24.76 16.63 4.45
N GLY A 123 -24.37 16.72 5.72
CA GLY A 123 -24.60 15.73 6.75
C GLY A 123 -25.25 16.35 7.95
N SER A 124 -26.53 16.67 7.87
CA SER A 124 -27.27 17.35 8.94
C SER A 124 -27.50 16.51 10.20
N SER A 125 -27.09 15.25 10.21
CA SER A 125 -27.15 14.39 11.38
C SER A 125 -25.74 14.12 11.92
N ARG A 126 -25.56 14.25 13.24
CA ARG A 126 -24.33 13.97 13.96
C ARG A 126 -23.83 12.50 13.83
N SER A 127 -24.52 11.69 13.04
CA SER A 127 -24.23 10.28 12.79
C SER A 127 -23.84 9.97 11.34
N SER A 128 -23.56 11.01 10.53
CA SER A 128 -23.17 10.77 9.14
C SER A 128 -21.69 10.41 9.02
N SER A 129 -21.38 9.42 8.21
CA SER A 129 -20.00 9.06 7.90
C SER A 129 -19.86 8.43 6.53
N GLY A 130 -18.64 8.54 5.96
CA GLY A 130 -18.21 7.82 4.77
C GLY A 130 -16.94 7.02 5.09
N ALA A 131 -16.92 5.73 4.76
CA ALA A 131 -15.75 4.89 4.93
C ALA A 131 -15.05 4.67 3.57
N TYR A 132 -13.75 4.86 3.56
CA TYR A 132 -12.92 4.82 2.35
C TYR A 132 -11.88 3.69 2.44
N GLU A 133 -11.77 2.91 1.38
CA GLU A 133 -10.58 2.11 1.12
C GLU A 133 -9.47 3.04 0.62
N VAL A 134 -8.27 2.91 1.17
CA VAL A 134 -7.10 3.71 0.76
C VAL A 134 -6.10 2.80 0.08
N ARG A 135 -5.73 3.14 -1.15
CA ARG A 135 -4.72 2.44 -1.94
C ARG A 135 -3.54 3.36 -2.21
N LEU A 136 -2.37 2.91 -1.86
CA LEU A 136 -1.12 3.66 -2.01
C LEU A 136 -0.36 3.15 -3.23
N HIS A 137 0.12 4.08 -4.06
CA HIS A 137 0.89 3.81 -5.27
C HIS A 137 2.26 4.45 -5.13
N LEU A 138 3.33 3.68 -5.25
CA LEU A 138 4.70 4.12 -5.13
C LEU A 138 5.43 3.84 -6.45
N VAL A 139 6.14 4.85 -6.96
CA VAL A 139 7.14 4.68 -8.01
C VAL A 139 8.49 4.67 -7.34
N THR A 140 9.28 3.66 -7.63
CA THR A 140 10.58 3.44 -7.00
C THR A 140 11.63 3.11 -8.05
N SER A 141 12.91 3.15 -7.69
CA SER A 141 14.02 2.69 -8.54
C SER A 141 13.92 1.19 -8.90
N ALA A 142 13.12 0.41 -8.19
CA ALA A 142 12.87 -1.01 -8.46
C ALA A 142 11.58 -1.26 -9.27
N GLY A 143 10.82 -0.22 -9.62
CA GLY A 143 9.56 -0.30 -10.36
C GLY A 143 8.39 0.37 -9.64
N ALA A 144 7.18 0.18 -10.17
CA ALA A 144 5.94 0.70 -9.61
C ALA A 144 5.25 -0.38 -8.75
N PHE A 145 4.78 0.02 -7.57
CA PHE A 145 4.13 -0.85 -6.60
C PHE A 145 2.84 -0.22 -6.10
N SER A 146 1.85 -1.06 -5.80
CA SER A 146 0.58 -0.62 -5.22
C SER A 146 0.20 -1.53 -4.07
N ILE A 147 -0.37 -0.94 -3.02
CA ILE A 147 -0.88 -1.69 -1.87
C ILE A 147 -2.14 -1.02 -1.32
N ALA A 148 -3.18 -1.79 -1.06
CA ALA A 148 -4.34 -1.34 -0.32
C ALA A 148 -4.09 -1.42 1.18
N ALA A 149 -4.57 -0.44 1.94
CA ALA A 149 -4.57 -0.52 3.39
C ALA A 149 -5.46 -1.69 3.85
N SER A 150 -5.06 -2.35 4.92
CA SER A 150 -5.80 -3.49 5.50
C SER A 150 -7.03 -3.06 6.31
N ASN A 151 -7.18 -1.76 6.56
CA ASN A 151 -8.33 -1.14 7.24
C ASN A 151 -8.82 0.06 6.42
N THR A 152 -10.05 0.47 6.66
CA THR A 152 -10.65 1.66 6.06
C THR A 152 -10.34 2.91 6.87
N HIS A 153 -10.42 4.08 6.19
CA HIS A 153 -10.42 5.40 6.80
C HIS A 153 -11.86 5.94 6.81
N GLU A 154 -12.39 6.24 7.98
CA GLU A 154 -13.76 6.77 8.10
C GLU A 154 -13.72 8.27 8.36
N ILE A 155 -14.37 9.07 7.51
CA ILE A 155 -14.63 10.48 7.76
C ILE A 155 -15.99 10.60 8.45
N ARG A 156 -16.04 11.24 9.61
CA ARG A 156 -17.24 11.44 10.41
C ARG A 156 -17.61 12.91 10.42
N ALA A 157 -18.87 13.22 10.13
CA ALA A 157 -19.41 14.57 10.30
C ALA A 157 -19.67 14.85 11.79
N ALA A 158 -19.22 16.01 12.27
CA ALA A 158 -19.45 16.52 13.62
C ALA A 158 -20.68 17.44 13.65
#